data_e021226d99b93bf0d56ffbfc39fe88d2
#
_entry.id   e021226d99b93bf0d56ffbfc39fe88d2
#
_cell.length_a   1.000
_cell.length_b   1.000
_cell.length_c   1.000
_cell.angle_alpha   90.00
_cell.angle_beta   90.00
_cell.angle_gamma   90.00
#
_symmetry.space_group_name_H-M   'P 1'
#
loop_
_entity.id
_entity.type
_entity.pdbx_description
1 polymer ?
#
loop_
_entity_poly.entity_id
_entity_poly.type
_entity_poly.pdbx_seq_one_letter_code
_entity_poly.pdbx_strand_id
1 'polypeptide(L)'
;ALFAVPYTMTDASQVHLVAEDEVGNRAEASFIDKFTPRPITTDTIQLNDAYINKVVPEIMGQSPEVADQGDPVKNYVEINRNLRKKNAATLVDLAHKSEPRFLWTQPFQPMPNAKITAAFAQRRTYLYNGKPIDQEDHLGFDMASVTHDAVPASNDGKVVLARFFGIYGNAVIIDHGYGLMSLYGHMSQLEVKEGQMVKRGQELGRSGQTGLAGGDHLHFTMLLQGLPVTPVEWWDPHWIQDRIARKLGAALPYHP
;
A
#
# COMPACT_ATOMS: atom_id res chain seq x y z
N ALA A 1 0.40 -5.72 21.22
CA ALA A 1 1.07 -5.55 19.92
C ALA A 1 0.05 -5.13 18.87
N LEU A 2 0.47 -4.31 17.92
CA LEU A 2 -0.28 -3.98 16.71
C LEU A 2 0.36 -4.75 15.55
N PHE A 3 -0.40 -5.62 14.88
CA PHE A 3 0.10 -6.47 13.81
C PHE A 3 -0.99 -6.73 12.76
N ALA A 4 -0.57 -7.15 11.58
CA ALA A 4 -1.45 -7.62 10.51
C ALA A 4 -1.10 -9.05 10.13
N VAL A 5 -2.07 -9.75 9.54
CA VAL A 5 -1.84 -11.04 8.90
C VAL A 5 -1.88 -10.87 7.37
N PRO A 6 -1.10 -11.64 6.60
CA PRO A 6 -1.15 -11.58 5.15
C PRO A 6 -2.57 -11.89 4.63
N TYR A 7 -3.03 -11.13 3.64
CA TYR A 7 -4.35 -11.34 3.01
C TYR A 7 -4.50 -12.73 2.37
N THR A 8 -3.38 -13.41 2.09
CA THR A 8 -3.33 -14.77 1.54
C THR A 8 -3.43 -15.85 2.61
N MET A 9 -3.47 -15.50 3.90
CA MET A 9 -3.60 -16.47 4.98
C MET A 9 -4.95 -17.19 4.88
N THR A 10 -4.92 -18.52 4.91
CA THR A 10 -6.10 -19.37 4.87
C THR A 10 -6.40 -20.04 6.20
N ASP A 11 -5.43 -20.07 7.11
CA ASP A 11 -5.53 -20.67 8.43
C ASP A 11 -4.72 -19.87 9.45
N ALA A 12 -5.33 -19.55 10.56
CA ALA A 12 -4.70 -18.79 11.65
C ALA A 12 -4.05 -19.68 12.73
N SER A 13 -4.06 -20.99 12.58
CA SER A 13 -3.50 -21.93 13.56
C SER A 13 -2.01 -21.73 13.83
N GLN A 14 -1.28 -21.12 12.87
CA GLN A 14 0.15 -20.82 13.00
C GLN A 14 0.43 -19.45 13.64
N VAL A 15 -0.61 -18.68 14.00
CA VAL A 15 -0.44 -17.37 14.64
C VAL A 15 -0.49 -17.54 16.13
N HIS A 16 0.65 -17.40 16.78
CA HIS A 16 0.81 -17.59 18.22
C HIS A 16 1.34 -16.33 18.89
N LEU A 17 0.89 -16.10 20.12
CA LEU A 17 1.53 -15.16 21.03
C LEU A 17 2.68 -15.91 21.71
N VAL A 18 3.89 -15.40 21.57
CA VAL A 18 5.09 -15.92 22.26
C VAL A 18 5.55 -14.90 23.26
N ALA A 19 5.74 -15.32 24.50
CA ALA A 19 6.35 -14.55 25.55
C ALA A 19 7.64 -15.25 26.01
N GLU A 20 8.72 -14.50 26.12
CA GLU A 20 10.02 -14.98 26.61
C GLU A 20 10.55 -14.00 27.65
N ASP A 21 11.02 -14.51 28.78
CA ASP A 21 11.64 -13.71 29.84
C ASP A 21 13.16 -13.58 29.63
N GLU A 22 13.80 -12.76 30.45
CA GLU A 22 15.25 -12.47 30.36
C GLU A 22 16.16 -13.68 30.62
N VAL A 23 15.62 -14.77 31.20
CA VAL A 23 16.36 -16.00 31.48
C VAL A 23 16.03 -17.14 30.53
N GLY A 24 15.23 -16.85 29.46
CA GLY A 24 14.94 -17.77 28.37
C GLY A 24 13.76 -18.70 28.60
N ASN A 25 12.93 -18.48 29.63
CA ASN A 25 11.67 -19.21 29.77
C ASN A 25 10.69 -18.69 28.71
N ARG A 26 10.12 -19.64 27.94
CA ARG A 26 9.22 -19.34 26.84
C ARG A 26 7.83 -19.93 27.09
N ALA A 27 6.82 -19.13 26.84
CA ALA A 27 5.42 -19.55 26.80
C ALA A 27 4.81 -19.18 25.45
N GLU A 28 3.90 -20.02 24.98
CA GLU A 28 3.22 -19.84 23.70
C GLU A 28 1.72 -20.10 23.85
N ALA A 29 0.88 -19.29 23.21
CA ALA A 29 -0.56 -19.43 23.22
C ALA A 29 -1.18 -19.03 21.89
N SER A 30 -2.15 -19.81 21.41
CA SER A 30 -3.05 -19.40 20.34
C SER A 30 -4.04 -18.37 20.90
N PHE A 31 -4.38 -17.35 20.11
CA PHE A 31 -5.29 -16.27 20.56
C PHE A 31 -6.31 -15.85 19.50
N ILE A 32 -6.27 -16.46 18.33
CA ILE A 32 -7.25 -16.21 17.26
C ILE A 32 -8.31 -17.32 17.30
N ASP A 33 -9.44 -17.03 17.91
CA ASP A 33 -10.55 -17.99 18.06
C ASP A 33 -11.40 -18.11 16.81
N LYS A 34 -11.47 -17.03 16.02
CA LYS A 34 -12.28 -16.96 14.81
C LYS A 34 -11.51 -16.29 13.69
N PHE A 35 -11.29 -17.04 12.62
CA PHE A 35 -10.64 -16.58 11.40
C PHE A 35 -11.50 -16.88 10.18
N THR A 36 -11.62 -15.94 9.29
CA THR A 36 -12.31 -16.10 8.01
C THR A 36 -11.35 -15.70 6.89
N PRO A 37 -10.90 -16.66 6.06
CA PRO A 37 -10.05 -16.33 4.92
C PRO A 37 -10.73 -15.33 3.98
N ARG A 38 -9.95 -14.40 3.44
CA ARG A 38 -10.45 -13.46 2.46
C ARG A 38 -10.68 -14.16 1.11
N PRO A 39 -11.85 -14.02 0.49
CA PRO A 39 -12.05 -14.48 -0.89
C PRO A 39 -11.14 -13.73 -1.85
N ILE A 40 -10.44 -14.42 -2.72
CA ILE A 40 -9.63 -13.82 -3.79
C ILE A 40 -10.58 -13.51 -4.95
N THR A 41 -10.67 -12.23 -5.32
CA THR A 41 -11.31 -11.79 -6.56
C THR A 41 -10.29 -11.78 -7.68
N THR A 42 -10.70 -12.06 -8.91
CA THR A 42 -9.82 -12.11 -10.09
C THR A 42 -10.22 -11.07 -11.11
N ASP A 43 -9.23 -10.58 -11.86
CA ASP A 43 -9.42 -9.67 -12.98
C ASP A 43 -8.43 -10.00 -14.10
N THR A 44 -8.73 -9.54 -15.31
CA THR A 44 -7.88 -9.75 -16.50
C THR A 44 -7.55 -8.41 -17.13
N ILE A 45 -6.27 -8.08 -17.18
CA ILE A 45 -5.76 -6.82 -17.72
C ILE A 45 -5.20 -7.08 -19.12
N GLN A 46 -5.81 -6.45 -20.12
CA GLN A 46 -5.34 -6.50 -21.51
C GLN A 46 -4.25 -5.45 -21.71
N LEU A 47 -3.03 -5.89 -22.02
CA LEU A 47 -1.91 -5.03 -22.35
C LEU A 47 -1.81 -4.87 -23.86
N ASN A 48 -1.39 -3.70 -24.28
CA ASN A 48 -1.09 -3.39 -25.67
C ASN A 48 0.25 -2.64 -25.81
N ASP A 49 0.74 -2.52 -27.04
CA ASP A 49 2.02 -1.88 -27.32
C ASP A 49 2.06 -0.43 -26.84
N ALA A 50 0.96 0.31 -26.98
CA ALA A 50 0.90 1.71 -26.56
C ALA A 50 1.14 1.86 -25.05
N TYR A 51 0.53 0.98 -24.26
CA TYR A 51 0.72 0.95 -22.81
C TYR A 51 2.15 0.54 -22.43
N ILE A 52 2.65 -0.57 -22.99
CA ILE A 52 4.00 -1.08 -22.71
C ILE A 52 5.06 -0.04 -23.08
N ASN A 53 4.96 0.54 -24.28
CA ASN A 53 5.89 1.56 -24.78
C ASN A 53 5.82 2.89 -24.00
N LYS A 54 4.76 3.14 -23.23
CA LYS A 54 4.65 4.27 -22.31
C LYS A 54 5.34 3.95 -20.99
N VAL A 55 4.92 2.87 -20.31
CA VAL A 55 5.29 2.63 -18.91
C VAL A 55 6.69 2.05 -18.73
N VAL A 56 7.15 1.22 -19.66
CA VAL A 56 8.45 0.56 -19.55
C VAL A 56 9.62 1.56 -19.62
N PRO A 57 9.71 2.45 -20.63
CA PRO A 57 10.78 3.44 -20.68
C PRO A 57 10.74 4.44 -19.51
N GLU A 58 9.53 4.86 -19.08
CA GLU A 58 9.38 5.75 -17.94
C GLU A 58 9.98 5.13 -16.67
N ILE A 59 9.58 3.90 -16.36
CA ILE A 59 10.01 3.23 -15.13
C ILE A 59 11.50 2.89 -15.19
N MET A 60 12.00 2.34 -16.30
CA MET A 60 13.43 2.02 -16.47
C MET A 60 14.32 3.26 -16.38
N GLY A 61 13.86 4.38 -16.90
CA GLY A 61 14.58 5.66 -16.82
C GLY A 61 14.69 6.22 -15.39
N GLN A 62 13.79 5.83 -14.50
CA GLN A 62 13.74 6.26 -13.09
C GLN A 62 14.17 5.17 -12.09
N SER A 63 14.35 3.93 -12.56
CA SER A 63 14.68 2.76 -11.73
C SER A 63 15.87 2.01 -12.34
N PRO A 64 17.10 2.51 -12.14
CA PRO A 64 18.31 1.94 -12.75
C PRO A 64 18.62 0.51 -12.29
N GLU A 65 17.98 0.04 -11.22
CA GLU A 65 18.07 -1.34 -10.73
C GLU A 65 17.29 -2.35 -11.59
N VAL A 66 16.51 -1.90 -12.59
CA VAL A 66 15.80 -2.78 -13.53
C VAL A 66 16.75 -3.14 -14.66
N ALA A 67 17.08 -4.42 -14.79
CA ALA A 67 17.91 -4.92 -15.87
C ALA A 67 17.14 -4.97 -17.20
N ASP A 68 17.70 -4.40 -18.25
CA ASP A 68 17.12 -4.48 -19.59
C ASP A 68 17.18 -5.92 -20.14
N GLN A 69 16.01 -6.46 -20.49
CA GLN A 69 15.83 -7.80 -21.05
C GLN A 69 15.88 -7.83 -22.58
N GLY A 70 16.13 -6.68 -23.22
CA GLY A 70 16.21 -6.53 -24.67
C GLY A 70 14.87 -6.64 -25.42
N ASP A 71 13.77 -6.67 -24.71
CA ASP A 71 12.40 -6.80 -25.25
C ASP A 71 11.41 -6.06 -24.35
N PRO A 72 10.56 -5.16 -24.87
CA PRO A 72 9.64 -4.36 -24.06
C PRO A 72 8.68 -5.18 -23.21
N VAL A 73 8.19 -6.32 -23.71
CA VAL A 73 7.27 -7.19 -22.95
C VAL A 73 8.00 -7.90 -21.81
N LYS A 74 9.22 -8.37 -22.06
CA LYS A 74 10.06 -8.95 -21.01
C LYS A 74 10.45 -7.90 -19.96
N ASN A 75 10.76 -6.69 -20.36
CA ASN A 75 11.01 -5.56 -19.47
C ASN A 75 9.78 -5.25 -18.61
N TYR A 76 8.57 -5.28 -19.21
CA TYR A 76 7.33 -5.14 -18.44
C TYR A 76 7.21 -6.22 -17.36
N VAL A 77 7.47 -7.49 -17.70
CA VAL A 77 7.41 -8.60 -16.74
C VAL A 77 8.47 -8.44 -15.65
N GLU A 78 9.69 -8.02 -15.99
CA GLU A 78 10.77 -7.73 -15.03
C GLU A 78 10.34 -6.64 -14.03
N ILE A 79 9.75 -5.56 -14.52
CA ILE A 79 9.21 -4.47 -13.71
C ILE A 79 8.08 -5.00 -12.81
N ASN A 80 7.09 -5.66 -13.40
CA ASN A 80 5.90 -6.08 -12.67
C ASN A 80 6.20 -7.12 -11.58
N ARG A 81 7.22 -7.98 -11.76
CA ARG A 81 7.63 -9.00 -10.78
C ARG A 81 8.75 -8.53 -9.86
N ASN A 82 9.91 -8.23 -10.43
CA ASN A 82 11.14 -8.05 -9.66
C ASN A 82 11.26 -6.66 -9.06
N LEU A 83 10.91 -5.60 -9.79
CA LEU A 83 10.85 -4.26 -9.23
C LEU A 83 9.74 -4.16 -8.17
N ARG A 84 8.57 -4.79 -8.37
CA ARG A 84 7.51 -4.88 -7.37
C ARG A 84 8.00 -5.49 -6.06
N LYS A 85 8.77 -6.57 -6.11
CA LYS A 85 9.38 -7.19 -4.92
C LYS A 85 10.37 -6.25 -4.22
N LYS A 86 11.20 -5.52 -4.99
CA LYS A 86 12.13 -4.52 -4.43
C LYS A 86 11.38 -3.37 -3.77
N ASN A 87 10.29 -2.89 -4.39
CA ASN A 87 9.43 -1.89 -3.78
C ASN A 87 8.81 -2.41 -2.46
N ALA A 88 8.31 -3.64 -2.44
CA ALA A 88 7.79 -4.25 -1.21
C ALA A 88 8.84 -4.35 -0.09
N ALA A 89 10.08 -4.74 -0.41
CA ALA A 89 11.18 -4.75 0.56
C ALA A 89 11.46 -3.35 1.14
N THR A 90 11.45 -2.31 0.29
CA THR A 90 11.60 -0.91 0.73
C THR A 90 10.49 -0.49 1.68
N LEU A 91 9.23 -0.93 1.44
CA LEU A 91 8.11 -0.64 2.35
C LEU A 91 8.32 -1.26 3.74
N VAL A 92 8.88 -2.47 3.80
CA VAL A 92 9.26 -3.12 5.08
C VAL A 92 10.38 -2.33 5.77
N ASP A 93 11.40 -1.91 5.04
CA ASP A 93 12.51 -1.13 5.59
C ASP A 93 12.06 0.24 6.13
N LEU A 94 11.08 0.88 5.47
CA LEU A 94 10.47 2.11 5.98
C LEU A 94 9.68 1.85 7.26
N ALA A 95 8.93 0.76 7.32
CA ALA A 95 8.16 0.40 8.51
C ALA A 95 9.04 0.15 9.74
N HIS A 96 10.23 -0.44 9.57
CA HIS A 96 11.20 -0.61 10.66
C HIS A 96 11.75 0.71 11.20
N LYS A 97 11.64 1.81 10.45
CA LYS A 97 12.09 3.16 10.83
C LYS A 97 10.95 4.07 11.28
N SER A 98 9.76 3.50 11.44
CA SER A 98 8.55 4.23 11.83
C SER A 98 8.71 4.91 13.20
N GLU A 99 8.05 6.05 13.36
CA GLU A 99 7.99 6.78 14.63
C GLU A 99 7.43 5.87 15.75
N PRO A 100 8.09 5.80 16.94
CA PRO A 100 7.65 4.95 18.05
C PRO A 100 6.50 5.60 18.87
N ARG A 101 5.58 6.26 18.19
CA ARG A 101 4.37 6.89 18.75
C ARG A 101 3.31 7.03 17.69
N PHE A 102 2.05 7.05 18.06
CA PHE A 102 0.95 7.36 17.16
C PHE A 102 0.97 8.85 16.78
N LEU A 103 0.84 9.14 15.49
CA LEU A 103 0.80 10.50 14.95
C LEU A 103 -0.61 10.94 14.58
N TRP A 104 -1.60 10.05 14.64
CA TRP A 104 -2.99 10.27 14.26
C TRP A 104 -3.94 10.13 15.45
N THR A 105 -5.08 10.85 15.37
CA THR A 105 -6.07 10.92 16.45
C THR A 105 -7.51 10.72 15.98
N GLN A 106 -7.73 10.62 14.67
CA GLN A 106 -9.04 10.52 14.03
C GLN A 106 -9.06 9.35 13.04
N PRO A 107 -10.23 8.89 12.57
CA PRO A 107 -10.30 7.91 11.47
C PRO A 107 -9.59 8.42 10.22
N PHE A 108 -9.04 7.50 9.46
CA PHE A 108 -8.49 7.80 8.14
C PHE A 108 -9.62 8.18 7.19
N GLN A 109 -9.30 8.87 6.10
CA GLN A 109 -10.28 9.25 5.08
C GLN A 109 -9.84 8.78 3.70
N PRO A 110 -10.78 8.32 2.84
CA PRO A 110 -10.51 8.10 1.44
C PRO A 110 -10.33 9.42 0.70
N MET A 111 -9.88 9.36 -0.56
CA MET A 111 -9.94 10.49 -1.49
C MET A 111 -11.40 10.89 -1.69
N PRO A 112 -11.79 12.16 -1.43
CA PRO A 112 -13.18 12.60 -1.55
C PRO A 112 -13.63 12.55 -3.01
N ASN A 113 -14.93 12.33 -3.21
CA ASN A 113 -15.60 12.29 -4.52
C ASN A 113 -15.01 11.28 -5.53
N ALA A 114 -14.11 10.39 -5.11
CA ALA A 114 -13.53 9.39 -5.97
C ALA A 114 -14.37 8.10 -6.00
N LYS A 115 -14.44 7.49 -7.18
CA LYS A 115 -15.00 6.15 -7.37
C LYS A 115 -13.90 5.12 -7.21
N ILE A 116 -14.13 4.10 -6.40
CA ILE A 116 -13.24 2.93 -6.34
C ILE A 116 -13.43 2.13 -7.63
N THR A 117 -12.36 2.02 -8.41
CA THR A 117 -12.34 1.30 -9.70
C THR A 117 -11.69 -0.07 -9.58
N ALA A 118 -10.82 -0.27 -8.58
CA ALA A 118 -10.25 -1.57 -8.25
C ALA A 118 -10.06 -1.72 -6.73
N ALA A 119 -10.30 -2.93 -6.23
CA ALA A 119 -10.29 -3.24 -4.82
C ALA A 119 -8.98 -3.92 -4.38
N PHE A 120 -8.74 -3.92 -3.06
CA PHE A 120 -7.62 -4.59 -2.41
C PHE A 120 -7.67 -6.11 -2.59
N ALA A 121 -6.50 -6.73 -2.84
CA ALA A 121 -6.27 -8.16 -3.00
C ALA A 121 -7.00 -8.77 -4.22
N GLN A 122 -7.16 -7.98 -5.28
CA GLN A 122 -7.65 -8.46 -6.57
C GLN A 122 -6.48 -9.09 -7.34
N ARG A 123 -6.60 -10.39 -7.68
CA ARG A 123 -5.60 -11.09 -8.49
C ARG A 123 -5.77 -10.75 -9.95
N ARG A 124 -4.75 -10.14 -10.56
CA ARG A 124 -4.74 -9.67 -11.94
C ARG A 124 -3.90 -10.58 -12.81
N THR A 125 -4.51 -11.16 -13.86
CA THR A 125 -3.80 -11.85 -14.93
C THR A 125 -3.57 -10.87 -16.08
N TYR A 126 -2.32 -10.67 -16.45
CA TYR A 126 -1.93 -9.76 -17.53
C TYR A 126 -1.81 -10.51 -18.83
N LEU A 127 -2.60 -10.09 -19.83
CA LEU A 127 -2.58 -10.68 -21.17
C LEU A 127 -1.93 -9.72 -22.16
N TYR A 128 -1.07 -10.27 -23.01
CA TYR A 128 -0.53 -9.56 -24.17
C TYR A 128 -0.73 -10.41 -25.41
N ASN A 129 -1.36 -9.82 -26.45
CA ASN A 129 -1.80 -10.54 -27.66
C ASN A 129 -2.60 -11.82 -27.33
N GLY A 130 -3.51 -11.72 -26.35
CA GLY A 130 -4.38 -12.81 -25.91
C GLY A 130 -3.69 -13.92 -25.11
N LYS A 131 -2.40 -13.80 -24.82
CA LYS A 131 -1.63 -14.79 -24.05
C LYS A 131 -1.32 -14.25 -22.65
N PRO A 132 -1.48 -15.06 -21.58
CA PRO A 132 -1.05 -14.65 -20.24
C PRO A 132 0.47 -14.57 -20.18
N ILE A 133 0.97 -13.42 -19.74
CA ILE A 133 2.41 -13.16 -19.58
C ILE A 133 2.82 -12.99 -18.13
N ASP A 134 1.86 -12.60 -17.25
CA ASP A 134 2.13 -12.40 -15.84
C ASP A 134 0.87 -12.48 -14.98
N GLN A 135 1.04 -12.64 -13.66
CA GLN A 135 -0.02 -12.58 -12.67
C GLN A 135 0.52 -11.93 -11.39
N GLU A 136 -0.18 -10.90 -10.90
CA GLU A 136 0.16 -10.18 -9.67
C GLU A 136 -1.11 -9.76 -8.92
N ASP A 137 -1.00 -9.58 -7.60
CA ASP A 137 -2.13 -9.14 -6.79
C ASP A 137 -2.10 -7.61 -6.61
N HIS A 138 -3.27 -6.97 -6.72
CA HIS A 138 -3.46 -5.54 -6.52
C HIS A 138 -3.62 -5.24 -5.03
N LEU A 139 -2.61 -4.64 -4.41
CA LEU A 139 -2.52 -4.49 -2.96
C LEU A 139 -2.85 -3.07 -2.48
N GLY A 140 -3.91 -2.50 -3.05
CA GLY A 140 -4.45 -1.19 -2.70
C GLY A 140 -5.84 -1.00 -3.26
N PHE A 141 -6.32 0.24 -3.23
CA PHE A 141 -7.51 0.69 -3.94
C PHE A 141 -7.10 1.65 -5.04
N ASP A 142 -7.65 1.46 -6.24
CA ASP A 142 -7.57 2.46 -7.30
C ASP A 142 -8.81 3.35 -7.20
N MET A 143 -8.58 4.65 -7.00
CA MET A 143 -9.61 5.65 -6.81
C MET A 143 -9.53 6.69 -7.93
N ALA A 144 -10.56 6.75 -8.77
CA ALA A 144 -10.67 7.66 -9.90
C ALA A 144 -11.65 8.80 -9.61
N SER A 145 -11.25 10.01 -9.94
CA SER A 145 -12.03 11.24 -9.88
C SER A 145 -11.83 12.00 -11.20
N VAL A 146 -11.78 13.33 -11.16
CA VAL A 146 -11.37 14.12 -12.32
C VAL A 146 -9.86 14.02 -12.54
N THR A 147 -9.40 14.27 -13.77
CA THR A 147 -7.97 14.24 -14.11
C THR A 147 -7.20 15.28 -13.29
N HIS A 148 -6.07 14.87 -12.72
CA HIS A 148 -5.21 15.70 -11.87
C HIS A 148 -5.94 16.28 -10.65
N ASP A 149 -6.81 15.49 -10.04
CA ASP A 149 -7.52 15.91 -8.83
C ASP A 149 -6.58 16.00 -7.62
N ALA A 150 -6.95 16.82 -6.65
CA ALA A 150 -6.19 16.99 -5.42
C ALA A 150 -6.18 15.68 -4.61
N VAL A 151 -4.99 15.26 -4.20
CA VAL A 151 -4.79 14.07 -3.35
C VAL A 151 -4.53 14.54 -1.91
N PRO A 152 -5.52 14.40 -1.01
CA PRO A 152 -5.34 14.77 0.39
C PRO A 152 -4.68 13.63 1.21
N ALA A 153 -3.91 14.02 2.24
CA ALA A 153 -3.45 13.09 3.25
C ALA A 153 -4.63 12.42 3.97
N SER A 154 -4.61 11.10 4.03
CA SER A 154 -5.66 10.32 4.69
C SER A 154 -5.70 10.55 6.19
N ASN A 155 -4.57 10.88 6.82
CA ASN A 155 -4.44 11.24 8.23
C ASN A 155 -3.16 12.04 8.51
N ASP A 156 -3.02 12.51 9.75
CA ASP A 156 -1.82 13.14 10.27
C ASP A 156 -0.64 12.16 10.21
N GLY A 157 0.56 12.64 9.88
CA GLY A 157 1.75 11.80 9.86
C GLY A 157 2.98 12.53 9.34
N LYS A 158 4.05 11.79 9.15
CA LYS A 158 5.34 12.24 8.63
C LYS A 158 5.57 11.64 7.25
N VAL A 159 5.87 12.45 6.26
CA VAL A 159 6.24 12.00 4.92
C VAL A 159 7.59 11.28 5.00
N VAL A 160 7.63 10.00 4.67
CA VAL A 160 8.84 9.17 4.68
C VAL A 160 9.35 8.84 3.29
N LEU A 161 8.54 9.10 2.25
CA LEU A 161 8.94 9.03 0.85
C LEU A 161 8.11 10.03 0.05
N ALA A 162 8.76 10.81 -0.82
CA ALA A 162 8.10 11.72 -1.77
C ALA A 162 8.96 11.82 -3.05
N ARG A 163 8.85 10.83 -3.93
CA ARG A 163 9.62 10.73 -5.18
C ARG A 163 9.05 9.66 -6.10
N PHE A 164 9.68 9.48 -7.27
CA PHE A 164 9.38 8.32 -8.12
C PHE A 164 9.76 7.02 -7.37
N PHE A 165 8.84 6.06 -7.34
CA PHE A 165 8.97 4.83 -6.58
C PHE A 165 8.52 3.61 -7.40
N GLY A 166 9.30 3.24 -8.38
CA GLY A 166 9.15 2.03 -9.19
C GLY A 166 7.76 1.89 -9.81
N ILE A 167 7.08 0.79 -9.52
CA ILE A 167 5.75 0.50 -10.08
C ILE A 167 4.68 1.53 -9.70
N TYR A 168 4.85 2.23 -8.58
CA TYR A 168 3.91 3.23 -8.09
C TYR A 168 4.06 4.60 -8.77
N GLY A 169 5.07 4.79 -9.65
CA GLY A 169 5.34 6.09 -10.24
C GLY A 169 5.71 7.14 -9.20
N ASN A 170 5.34 8.40 -9.41
CA ASN A 170 5.48 9.41 -8.36
C ASN A 170 4.59 9.04 -7.18
N ALA A 171 5.21 8.89 -6.02
CA ALA A 171 4.52 8.42 -4.83
C ALA A 171 4.86 9.23 -3.58
N VAL A 172 3.89 9.30 -2.68
CA VAL A 172 4.07 9.76 -1.30
C VAL A 172 3.79 8.59 -0.37
N ILE A 173 4.61 8.43 0.66
CA ILE A 173 4.35 7.52 1.77
C ILE A 173 4.37 8.33 3.05
N ILE A 174 3.31 8.18 3.86
CA ILE A 174 3.17 8.83 5.16
C ILE A 174 3.27 7.78 6.25
N ASP A 175 4.17 7.99 7.20
CA ASP A 175 4.26 7.24 8.45
C ASP A 175 3.29 7.85 9.48
N HIS A 176 2.42 7.02 10.02
CA HIS A 176 1.43 7.37 11.05
C HIS A 176 1.83 6.87 12.45
N GLY A 177 3.01 6.24 12.54
CA GLY A 177 3.58 5.69 13.76
C GLY A 177 3.35 4.18 13.94
N TYR A 178 4.28 3.55 14.65
CA TYR A 178 4.28 2.11 14.95
C TYR A 178 4.14 1.19 13.72
N GLY A 179 4.73 1.59 12.58
CA GLY A 179 4.70 0.84 11.33
C GLY A 179 3.39 0.93 10.55
N LEU A 180 2.45 1.79 10.97
CA LEU A 180 1.24 2.11 10.21
C LEU A 180 1.57 3.20 9.19
N MET A 181 1.32 2.93 7.90
CA MET A 181 1.64 3.85 6.81
C MET A 181 0.50 3.92 5.79
N SER A 182 0.43 5.02 5.06
CA SER A 182 -0.38 5.16 3.86
C SER A 182 0.50 5.51 2.66
N LEU A 183 0.25 4.84 1.52
CA LEU A 183 0.93 5.05 0.26
C LEU A 183 -0.05 5.63 -0.76
N TYR A 184 0.41 6.63 -1.49
CA TYR A 184 -0.29 7.37 -2.55
C TYR A 184 0.55 7.26 -3.82
N GLY A 185 0.08 6.50 -4.81
CA GLY A 185 0.80 6.23 -6.06
C GLY A 185 0.18 6.87 -7.29
N HIS A 186 0.91 6.78 -8.40
CA HIS A 186 0.57 7.26 -9.74
C HIS A 186 0.38 8.78 -9.89
N MET A 187 0.92 9.55 -8.93
CA MET A 187 0.73 11.00 -8.89
C MET A 187 1.40 11.70 -10.07
N SER A 188 0.78 12.76 -10.58
CA SER A 188 1.36 13.62 -11.62
C SER A 188 2.29 14.68 -11.03
N GLN A 189 2.00 15.12 -9.80
CA GLN A 189 2.72 16.18 -9.10
C GLN A 189 2.78 15.88 -7.60
N LEU A 190 3.92 16.18 -6.95
CA LEU A 190 4.11 16.08 -5.51
C LEU A 190 4.28 17.48 -4.91
N GLU A 191 3.49 17.81 -3.87
CA GLU A 191 3.50 19.12 -3.19
C GLU A 191 4.15 19.03 -1.80
N VAL A 192 4.63 17.85 -1.41
CA VAL A 192 5.28 17.61 -0.13
C VAL A 192 6.67 17.00 -0.33
N LYS A 193 7.49 17.03 0.71
CA LYS A 193 8.84 16.48 0.72
C LYS A 193 9.07 15.53 1.89
N GLU A 194 10.03 14.65 1.75
CA GLU A 194 10.45 13.73 2.82
C GLU A 194 10.84 14.51 4.09
N GLY A 195 10.43 13.99 5.25
CA GLY A 195 10.61 14.62 6.56
C GLY A 195 9.51 15.59 6.96
N GLN A 196 8.64 16.02 6.04
CA GLN A 196 7.56 16.95 6.33
C GLN A 196 6.46 16.30 7.17
N MET A 197 6.00 17.01 8.22
CA MET A 197 4.76 16.66 8.92
C MET A 197 3.57 17.16 8.11
N VAL A 198 2.57 16.32 7.95
CA VAL A 198 1.32 16.65 7.25
C VAL A 198 0.12 16.41 8.14
N LYS A 199 -0.96 17.14 7.85
CA LYS A 199 -2.24 17.02 8.55
C LYS A 199 -3.26 16.27 7.67
N ARG A 200 -4.20 15.57 8.32
CA ARG A 200 -5.34 14.96 7.67
C ARG A 200 -6.05 16.00 6.76
N GLY A 201 -6.26 15.64 5.50
CA GLY A 201 -6.85 16.53 4.49
C GLY A 201 -5.88 17.50 3.84
N GLN A 202 -4.63 17.61 4.30
CA GLN A 202 -3.62 18.43 3.62
C GLN A 202 -3.32 17.88 2.23
N GLU A 203 -3.26 18.72 1.21
CA GLU A 203 -2.91 18.34 -0.14
C GLU A 203 -1.47 17.83 -0.21
N LEU A 204 -1.30 16.64 -0.81
CA LEU A 204 0.00 15.99 -1.05
C LEU A 204 0.49 16.20 -2.47
N GLY A 205 -0.41 16.53 -3.38
CA GLY A 205 -0.18 16.70 -4.82
C GLY A 205 -1.40 16.36 -5.65
N ARG A 206 -1.19 15.91 -6.87
CA ARG A 206 -2.25 15.65 -7.85
C ARG A 206 -2.24 14.19 -8.30
N SER A 207 -3.44 13.61 -8.53
CA SER A 207 -3.59 12.31 -9.19
C SER A 207 -2.96 12.32 -10.58
N GLY A 208 -2.67 11.16 -11.14
CA GLY A 208 -2.02 11.05 -12.43
C GLY A 208 -1.98 9.63 -12.94
N GLN A 209 -0.96 9.35 -13.77
CA GLN A 209 -0.81 8.06 -14.44
C GLN A 209 0.66 7.67 -14.62
N THR A 210 1.53 8.05 -13.68
CA THR A 210 2.95 7.66 -13.68
C THR A 210 3.12 6.23 -13.18
N GLY A 211 4.20 5.55 -13.56
CA GLY A 211 4.43 4.15 -13.20
C GLY A 211 3.50 3.17 -13.94
N LEU A 212 3.10 2.06 -13.30
CA LEU A 212 2.23 1.04 -13.91
C LEU A 212 0.74 1.45 -13.85
N ALA A 213 0.39 2.58 -14.44
CA ALA A 213 -0.98 3.11 -14.49
C ALA A 213 -1.53 3.19 -15.92
N GLY A 214 -2.74 2.70 -16.13
CA GLY A 214 -3.43 2.74 -17.43
C GLY A 214 -4.15 4.06 -17.73
N GLY A 215 -4.42 4.87 -16.71
CA GLY A 215 -5.12 6.16 -16.79
C GLY A 215 -4.99 6.93 -15.49
N ASP A 216 -5.52 8.17 -15.44
CA ASP A 216 -5.44 9.01 -14.25
C ASP A 216 -6.28 8.44 -13.10
N HIS A 217 -5.62 8.12 -12.00
CA HIS A 217 -6.22 7.67 -10.74
C HIS A 217 -5.22 7.78 -9.59
N LEU A 218 -5.70 7.68 -8.37
CA LEU A 218 -4.90 7.48 -7.17
C LEU A 218 -4.86 5.98 -6.83
N HIS A 219 -3.68 5.39 -6.78
CA HIS A 219 -3.48 4.12 -6.09
C HIS A 219 -3.22 4.39 -4.61
N PHE A 220 -4.08 3.85 -3.73
CA PHE A 220 -4.00 4.05 -2.29
C PHE A 220 -3.83 2.73 -1.55
N THR A 221 -2.80 2.63 -0.72
CA THR A 221 -2.54 1.43 0.11
C THR A 221 -2.37 1.83 1.56
N MET A 222 -3.01 1.09 2.47
CA MET A 222 -2.64 1.07 3.88
C MET A 222 -1.64 -0.06 4.14
N LEU A 223 -0.65 0.21 4.99
CA LEU A 223 0.40 -0.73 5.36
C LEU A 223 0.50 -0.82 6.88
N LEU A 224 0.66 -2.02 7.40
CA LEU A 224 1.01 -2.23 8.80
C LEU A 224 2.24 -3.14 8.88
N GLN A 225 3.32 -2.64 9.46
CA GLN A 225 4.63 -3.31 9.53
C GLN A 225 5.14 -3.75 8.14
N GLY A 226 4.88 -2.92 7.11
CA GLY A 226 5.25 -3.21 5.72
C GLY A 226 4.30 -4.15 4.98
N LEU A 227 3.33 -4.77 5.65
CA LEU A 227 2.30 -5.60 5.02
C LEU A 227 1.14 -4.74 4.52
N PRO A 228 0.73 -4.86 3.25
CA PRO A 228 -0.49 -4.24 2.76
C PRO A 228 -1.73 -4.78 3.47
N VAL A 229 -2.58 -3.88 3.92
CA VAL A 229 -3.87 -4.18 4.58
C VAL A 229 -5.00 -3.45 3.90
N THR A 230 -6.24 -3.93 4.09
CA THR A 230 -7.40 -3.30 3.46
C THR A 230 -7.66 -1.90 4.01
N PRO A 231 -7.73 -0.86 3.16
CA PRO A 231 -8.00 0.51 3.61
C PRO A 231 -9.37 0.71 4.28
N VAL A 232 -10.38 -0.08 3.93
CA VAL A 232 -11.76 0.07 4.44
C VAL A 232 -11.82 0.02 5.96
N GLU A 233 -11.03 -0.86 6.58
CA GLU A 233 -10.97 -0.99 8.03
C GLU A 233 -10.53 0.32 8.70
N TRP A 234 -9.58 1.01 8.10
CA TRP A 234 -9.01 2.25 8.63
C TRP A 234 -9.91 3.48 8.37
N TRP A 235 -10.83 3.38 7.43
CA TRP A 235 -11.86 4.40 7.18
C TRP A 235 -13.09 4.26 8.06
N ASP A 236 -13.28 3.09 8.70
CA ASP A 236 -14.42 2.81 9.58
C ASP A 236 -14.09 3.15 11.04
N PRO A 237 -14.70 4.21 11.61
CA PRO A 237 -14.47 4.61 13.00
C PRO A 237 -14.89 3.52 14.00
N HIS A 238 -15.92 2.72 13.68
CA HIS A 238 -16.37 1.63 14.56
C HIS A 238 -15.32 0.51 14.60
N TRP A 239 -14.75 0.14 13.44
CA TRP A 239 -13.70 -0.86 13.38
C TRP A 239 -12.46 -0.40 14.17
N ILE A 240 -12.02 0.86 13.98
CA ILE A 240 -10.89 1.43 14.74
C ILE A 240 -11.19 1.40 16.24
N GLN A 241 -12.41 1.83 16.65
CA GLN A 241 -12.80 1.81 18.04
C GLN A 241 -12.76 0.40 18.65
N ASP A 242 -13.30 -0.59 17.95
CA ASP A 242 -13.46 -1.95 18.48
C ASP A 242 -12.17 -2.78 18.38
N ARG A 243 -11.39 -2.61 17.31
CA ARG A 243 -10.23 -3.44 17.03
C ARG A 243 -8.91 -2.84 17.50
N ILE A 244 -8.81 -1.52 17.55
CA ILE A 244 -7.58 -0.80 17.88
C ILE A 244 -7.71 -0.07 19.22
N ALA A 245 -8.61 0.92 19.33
CA ALA A 245 -8.68 1.81 20.47
C ALA A 245 -9.01 1.07 21.78
N ARG A 246 -10.02 0.19 21.79
CA ARG A 246 -10.37 -0.62 22.97
C ARG A 246 -9.24 -1.56 23.42
N LYS A 247 -8.32 -1.96 22.51
CA LYS A 247 -7.21 -2.86 22.83
C LYS A 247 -5.98 -2.12 23.34
N LEU A 248 -5.73 -0.94 22.82
CA LEU A 248 -4.58 -0.12 23.19
C LEU A 248 -4.89 0.86 24.34
N GLY A 249 -6.17 1.17 24.58
CA GLY A 249 -6.59 2.07 25.66
C GLY A 249 -5.90 3.42 25.59
N ALA A 250 -5.41 3.91 26.71
CA ALA A 250 -4.73 5.20 26.81
C ALA A 250 -3.42 5.32 26.02
N ALA A 251 -2.88 4.20 25.49
CA ALA A 251 -1.69 4.24 24.64
C ALA A 251 -1.99 4.79 23.22
N LEU A 252 -3.26 4.82 22.80
CA LEU A 252 -3.69 5.40 21.53
C LEU A 252 -4.38 6.74 21.78
N PRO A 253 -3.85 7.89 21.30
CA PRO A 253 -4.49 9.20 21.42
C PRO A 253 -5.62 9.36 20.37
N TYR A 254 -6.58 8.44 20.37
CA TYR A 254 -7.68 8.40 19.40
C TYR A 254 -8.95 9.02 19.97
N HIS A 255 -9.51 9.95 19.23
CA HIS A 255 -10.80 10.59 19.50
C HIS A 255 -11.67 10.43 18.26
N PRO A 256 -12.74 9.58 18.32
CA PRO A 256 -13.63 9.32 17.18
C PRO A 256 -14.46 10.53 16.76
#